data_1496cab436743d54567326387a9af03f
#
_entry.id   1496cab436743d54567326387a9af03f
#
_cell.length_a   1.000
_cell.length_b   1.000
_cell.length_c   1.000
_cell.angle_alpha   90.00
_cell.angle_beta   90.00
_cell.angle_gamma   90.00
#
_symmetry.space_group_name_H-M   'P 1'
#
loop_
_entity.id
_entity.type
_entity.pdbx_description
1 polymer ?
#
loop_
_entity_poly.entity_id
_entity_poly.type
_entity_poly.pdbx_seq_one_letter_code
_entity_poly.pdbx_strand_id
1 'polypeptide(L)' 'MVVKDKEVIEVKGTIIESLPNAMFLVELEQNHHRILAHPSGKMRKNNIRILPGDRILMEISPYDITRGRIIYRFK' A
#
# COMPACT_ATOMS: atom_id res chain seq x y z
N MET A 1 -22.41 -17.11 -0.46
CA MET A 1 -21.50 -17.24 -1.18
C MET A 1 -20.33 -16.79 -0.74
N VAL A 2 -19.39 -17.33 -0.97
CA VAL A 2 -18.25 -16.99 -0.54
C VAL A 2 -17.49 -16.28 -1.39
N VAL A 3 -16.93 -15.43 -1.10
CA VAL A 3 -16.15 -14.72 -1.85
C VAL A 3 -14.97 -15.23 -1.82
N LYS A 4 -14.49 -15.70 -2.68
CA LYS A 4 -13.37 -16.17 -2.73
C LYS A 4 -12.44 -15.31 -2.59
N ASP A 5 -11.83 -15.06 -2.19
CA ASP A 5 -10.86 -14.33 -1.90
C ASP A 5 -10.57 -13.46 -2.80
N LYS A 6 -10.19 -12.64 -2.70
CA LYS A 6 -9.90 -11.77 -3.45
C LYS A 6 -8.79 -11.94 -4.09
N GLU A 7 -8.71 -11.74 -5.19
CA GLU A 7 -7.55 -11.74 -5.87
C GLU A 7 -6.90 -10.45 -5.65
N VAL A 8 -5.74 -10.41 -5.13
CA VAL A 8 -4.98 -9.18 -4.95
C VAL A 8 -3.64 -9.35 -5.62
N ILE A 9 -3.08 -8.24 -6.05
CA ILE A 9 -1.77 -8.23 -6.67
C ILE A 9 -0.82 -7.57 -5.70
N GLU A 10 0.29 -8.20 -5.40
CA GLU A 10 1.28 -7.61 -4.50
C GLU A 10 2.30 -6.88 -5.33
N VAL A 11 2.54 -5.63 -4.98
CA VAL A 11 3.50 -4.80 -5.70
C VAL A 11 4.35 -4.04 -4.70
N LYS A 12 5.55 -3.69 -5.11
CA LYS A 12 6.45 -2.90 -4.28
C LYS A 12 6.39 -1.46 -4.71
N GLY A 13 6.55 -0.57 -3.77
CA GLY A 13 6.56 0.83 -4.06
C GLY A 13 7.34 1.61 -3.03
N THR A 14 7.48 2.90 -3.27
CA THR A 14 8.18 3.80 -2.37
C THR A 14 7.21 4.89 -1.94
N ILE A 15 7.24 5.19 -0.66
CA ILE A 15 6.38 6.24 -0.12
C ILE A 15 6.92 7.57 -0.59
N ILE A 16 6.08 8.35 -1.26
CA ILE A 16 6.47 9.66 -1.75
C ILE A 16 6.06 10.75 -0.77
N GLU A 17 4.89 10.62 -0.20
CA GLU A 17 4.37 11.67 0.65
C GLU A 17 3.34 11.14 1.63
N SER A 18 3.30 11.69 2.82
CA SER A 18 2.26 11.37 3.79
C SER A 18 1.12 12.33 3.56
N LEU A 19 -0.09 11.81 3.55
CA LEU A 19 -1.28 12.59 3.32
C LEU A 19 -2.19 12.53 4.55
N PRO A 20 -3.17 13.40 4.63
CA PRO A 20 -4.10 13.34 5.75
C PRO A 20 -4.86 12.03 5.80
N ASN A 21 -5.39 11.72 6.96
CA ASN A 21 -6.24 10.53 7.18
C ASN A 21 -5.48 9.23 7.01
N ALA A 22 -4.21 9.24 7.39
CA ALA A 22 -3.38 8.05 7.34
C ALA A 22 -3.26 7.47 5.94
N MET A 23 -3.29 8.34 4.95
CA MET A 23 -3.09 7.92 3.57
C MET A 23 -1.69 8.26 3.14
N PHE A 24 -1.23 7.59 2.11
CA PHE A 24 0.11 7.82 1.58
C PHE A 24 0.08 7.83 0.07
N LEU A 25 0.91 8.67 -0.52
CA LEU A 25 1.10 8.63 -1.95
C LEU A 25 2.29 7.71 -2.21
N VAL A 26 2.09 6.70 -3.01
CA VAL A 26 3.11 5.68 -3.26
C VAL A 26 3.40 5.60 -4.74
N GLU A 27 4.68 5.52 -5.08
CA GLU A 27 5.06 5.34 -6.46
C GLU A 27 5.48 3.89 -6.65
N LEU A 28 4.86 3.20 -7.58
CA LEU A 28 5.17 1.80 -7.83
C LEU A 28 6.53 1.66 -8.50
N GLU A 29 7.30 0.68 -8.08
CA GLU A 29 8.62 0.46 -8.66
C GLU A 29 8.56 0.03 -10.09
N GLN A 30 7.55 -0.75 -10.44
CA GLN A 30 7.48 -1.33 -11.72
C GLN A 30 7.22 -0.36 -12.84
N ASN A 31 6.34 0.56 -12.66
CA ASN A 31 5.92 1.44 -13.73
C ASN A 31 5.88 2.91 -13.34
N HIS A 32 6.30 3.24 -12.13
CA HIS A 32 6.33 4.61 -11.62
C HIS A 32 4.96 5.27 -11.52
N HIS A 33 3.90 4.49 -11.59
CA HIS A 33 2.58 5.05 -11.36
C HIS A 33 2.43 5.39 -9.88
N ARG A 34 1.67 6.41 -9.59
CA ARG A 34 1.45 6.82 -8.21
C ARG A 34 0.04 6.52 -7.82
N ILE A 35 -0.13 5.89 -6.69
CA ILE A 35 -1.45 5.53 -6.22
C ILE A 35 -1.56 5.88 -4.75
N LEU A 36 -2.78 5.96 -4.27
CA LEU A 36 -3.04 6.23 -2.88
C LEU A 36 -3.08 4.91 -2.12
N ALA A 37 -2.51 4.91 -0.94
CA ALA A 37 -2.46 3.69 -0.14
C ALA A 37 -2.70 4.00 1.32
N HIS A 38 -3.19 3.02 2.04
CA HIS A 38 -3.38 3.14 3.48
C HIS A 38 -2.76 1.92 4.14
N PRO A 39 -2.35 2.01 5.39
CA PRO A 39 -1.76 0.86 6.06
C PRO A 39 -2.83 -0.17 6.36
N SER A 40 -2.46 -1.43 6.31
CA SER A 40 -3.37 -2.50 6.66
C SER A 40 -3.67 -2.44 8.15
N GLY A 41 -4.68 -3.15 8.58
CA GLY A 41 -5.01 -3.20 10.00
C GLY A 41 -3.86 -3.73 10.83
N LYS A 42 -3.12 -4.70 10.29
CA LYS A 42 -2.01 -5.27 11.00
C LYS A 42 -0.90 -4.24 11.17
N MET A 43 -0.64 -3.43 10.17
CA MET A 43 0.36 -2.39 10.27
C MET A 43 -0.02 -1.37 11.33
N ARG A 44 -1.29 -0.99 11.39
CA ARG A 44 -1.71 -0.06 12.38
C ARG A 44 -1.66 -0.65 13.76
N LYS A 45 -2.05 -1.89 13.88
CA LYS A 45 -2.06 -2.55 15.18
C LYS A 45 -0.67 -2.63 15.74
N ASN A 46 0.33 -2.84 14.90
CA ASN A 46 1.70 -2.97 15.36
C ASN A 46 2.44 -1.65 15.39
N ASN A 47 1.73 -0.55 15.16
CA ASN A 47 2.33 0.76 15.23
C ASN A 47 3.54 0.92 14.35
N ILE A 48 3.50 0.35 13.16
CA ILE A 48 4.62 0.47 12.26
C ILE A 48 4.58 1.84 11.63
N ARG A 49 5.67 2.60 11.79
CA ARG A 49 5.70 3.93 11.26
C ARG A 49 6.12 3.93 9.81
N ILE A 50 5.43 4.64 8.99
CA ILE A 50 5.71 4.72 7.56
C ILE A 50 6.09 6.16 7.23
N LEU A 51 7.23 6.33 6.61
CA LEU A 51 7.75 7.66 6.31
C LEU A 51 8.08 7.79 4.83
N PRO A 52 8.11 9.01 4.31
CA PRO A 52 8.53 9.21 2.93
C PRO A 52 9.90 8.60 2.69
N GLY A 53 10.08 7.97 1.57
CA GLY A 53 11.32 7.29 1.24
C GLY A 53 11.33 5.81 1.59
N ASP A 54 10.38 5.36 2.40
CA ASP A 54 10.35 3.95 2.76
C ASP A 54 9.89 3.10 1.61
N ARG A 55 10.49 1.93 1.46
CA ARG A 55 10.02 0.96 0.48
C ARG A 55 9.03 0.06 1.17
N ILE A 56 7.94 -0.21 0.50
CA ILE A 56 6.88 -1.01 1.08
C ILE A 56 6.34 -2.03 0.10
N LEU A 57 5.67 -3.02 0.63
CA LEU A 57 4.93 -3.98 -0.16
C LEU A 57 3.46 -3.66 0.07
N MET A 58 2.69 -3.63 -0.99
CA MET A 58 1.27 -3.38 -0.82
C MET A 58 0.45 -4.25 -1.74
N GLU A 59 -0.81 -4.34 -1.44
CA GLU A 59 -1.76 -5.11 -2.23
C GLU A 59 -2.65 -4.16 -2.98
N ILE A 60 -2.93 -4.48 -4.24
CA ILE A 60 -3.82 -3.72 -5.06
C ILE A 60 -4.87 -4.66 -5.60
N SER A 61 -6.11 -4.21 -5.65
CA SER A 61 -7.16 -5.01 -6.28
C SER A 61 -7.06 -4.84 -7.79
N PRO A 62 -7.15 -5.90 -8.57
CA PRO A 62 -7.17 -5.75 -10.02
C PRO A 62 -8.40 -4.98 -10.51
N TYR A 63 -9.39 -4.84 -9.65
CA TYR A 63 -10.59 -4.11 -10.03
C TYR A 63 -10.49 -2.63 -9.69
N ASP A 64 -9.50 -2.23 -8.93
CA ASP A 64 -9.33 -0.83 -8.58
C ASP A 64 -7.86 -0.58 -8.32
N ILE A 65 -7.10 -0.28 -9.36
CA ILE A 65 -5.68 -0.12 -9.21
C ILE A 65 -5.28 1.28 -8.75
N THR A 66 -6.24 2.12 -8.40
CA THR A 66 -5.94 3.46 -7.93
C THR A 66 -5.71 3.51 -6.43
N ARG A 67 -6.00 2.44 -5.72
CA ARG A 67 -5.83 2.40 -4.29
C ARG A 67 -5.14 1.13 -3.86
N GLY A 68 -4.33 1.22 -2.84
CA GLY A 68 -3.63 0.06 -2.35
C GLY A 68 -3.65 -0.03 -0.84
N ARG A 69 -3.24 -1.17 -0.33
CA ARG A 69 -3.15 -1.39 1.10
C ARG A 69 -1.74 -1.82 1.42
N ILE A 70 -1.07 -1.05 2.28
CA ILE A 70 0.32 -1.33 2.63
C ILE A 70 0.34 -2.47 3.64
N ILE A 71 1.04 -3.55 3.32
CA ILE A 71 1.06 -4.72 4.17
C ILE A 71 2.43 -4.98 4.79
N TYR A 72 3.47 -4.32 4.32
CA TYR A 72 4.80 -4.58 4.85
C TYR A 72 5.73 -3.42 4.54
N ARG A 73 6.63 -3.10 5.44
CA ARG A 73 7.62 -2.07 5.21
C ARG A 73 8.99 -2.71 5.22
N PHE A 74 9.74 -2.50 4.16
CA PHE A 74 11.09 -3.04 4.11
C PHE A 74 12.02 -2.13 4.88
N LYS A 75 13.05 -2.70 5.42
CA LYS A 75 13.95 -1.91 6.19
C LYS A 75 14.93 -1.22 5.37
#